data_e233785267c280164c19f31abc9c024e
#
_entry.id   e233785267c280164c19f31abc9c024e
#
_cell.length_a   1.000
_cell.length_b   1.000
_cell.length_c   1.000
_cell.angle_alpha   90.00
_cell.angle_beta   90.00
_cell.angle_gamma   90.00
#
_symmetry.space_group_name_H-M   'P 1'
#
loop_
_entity.id
_entity.type
_entity.pdbx_description
1 polymer ?
#
loop_
_entity_poly.entity_id
_entity_poly.type
_entity_poly.pdbx_seq_one_letter_code
_entity_poly.pdbx_strand_id
1 'polypeptide(L)'
;MRGLTQRLEDARSYRGAWLRPSNFESFWETSVAFAQNAHVESVVELPSATQAATFKRITFTSTDQTQLRARVILPAGVSVAEPLAASELSAPAELSASAKLPAVVLFSDLGRGVRSWLHLLRFSALGMPVVALEARPCEAPLKDAWRGALTAEELARALINPDDAASSTLKQLIDDALVTTAVASRFLG
;
A
#
# COMPACT_ATOMS: atom_id res chain seq x y z
N MET A 1 9.50 -3.93 41.11
CA MET A 1 9.47 -3.35 39.73
C MET A 1 10.64 -3.91 38.94
N ARG A 2 10.41 -4.48 37.77
CA ARG A 2 11.51 -4.88 36.87
C ARG A 2 12.23 -3.61 36.39
N GLY A 3 13.57 -3.60 36.42
CA GLY A 3 14.36 -2.48 35.91
C GLY A 3 14.19 -2.27 34.40
N LEU A 4 14.55 -1.10 33.89
CA LEU A 4 14.48 -0.77 32.46
C LEU A 4 15.26 -1.77 31.61
N THR A 5 16.45 -2.16 32.09
CA THR A 5 17.32 -3.14 31.42
C THR A 5 16.61 -4.47 31.20
N GLN A 6 15.95 -5.00 32.24
CA GLN A 6 15.20 -6.25 32.11
C GLN A 6 14.05 -6.15 31.11
N ARG A 7 13.33 -5.01 31.07
CA ARG A 7 12.27 -4.80 30.09
C ARG A 7 12.79 -4.76 28.65
N LEU A 8 13.98 -4.19 28.45
CA LEU A 8 14.63 -4.15 27.13
C LEU A 8 15.08 -5.55 26.70
N GLU A 9 15.60 -6.35 27.60
CA GLU A 9 15.99 -7.74 27.32
C GLU A 9 14.75 -8.59 27.01
N ASP A 10 13.69 -8.47 27.80
CA ASP A 10 12.40 -9.14 27.56
C ASP A 10 11.84 -8.75 26.17
N ALA A 11 11.89 -7.46 25.81
CA ALA A 11 11.43 -6.98 24.51
C ALA A 11 12.29 -7.50 23.35
N ARG A 12 13.63 -7.57 23.51
CA ARG A 12 14.52 -8.11 22.47
C ARG A 12 14.36 -9.61 22.26
N SER A 13 14.04 -10.35 23.30
CA SER A 13 13.80 -11.79 23.24
C SER A 13 12.39 -12.18 22.86
N TYR A 14 11.45 -11.21 22.84
CA TYR A 14 10.05 -11.46 22.50
C TYR A 14 9.90 -11.96 21.07
N ARG A 15 9.26 -13.10 20.90
CA ARG A 15 9.01 -13.77 19.61
C ARG A 15 7.53 -13.80 19.24
N GLY A 16 6.71 -13.05 19.93
CA GLY A 16 5.26 -13.10 19.83
C GLY A 16 4.63 -14.06 20.85
N ALA A 17 3.39 -13.82 21.20
CA ALA A 17 2.63 -14.65 22.11
C ALA A 17 1.94 -15.83 21.40
N TRP A 18 1.84 -15.78 20.06
CA TRP A 18 1.09 -16.73 19.27
C TRP A 18 2.02 -17.49 18.33
N LEU A 19 1.85 -18.80 18.30
CA LEU A 19 2.51 -19.62 17.31
C LEU A 19 1.93 -19.30 15.93
N ARG A 20 2.80 -19.27 14.93
CA ARG A 20 2.39 -19.11 13.54
C ARG A 20 1.44 -20.26 13.17
N PRO A 21 0.24 -19.98 12.66
CA PRO A 21 -0.66 -21.03 12.20
C PRO A 21 -0.01 -21.92 11.14
N SER A 22 -0.30 -23.22 11.17
CA SER A 22 0.28 -24.18 10.22
C SER A 22 -0.09 -23.89 8.77
N ASN A 23 -1.23 -23.25 8.54
CA ASN A 23 -1.73 -22.88 7.21
C ASN A 23 -1.39 -21.44 6.81
N PHE A 24 -0.46 -20.75 7.52
CA PHE A 24 -0.17 -19.34 7.27
C PHE A 24 0.30 -19.11 5.83
N GLU A 25 1.23 -19.91 5.33
CA GLU A 25 1.75 -19.79 3.96
C GLU A 25 0.64 -19.97 2.94
N SER A 26 -0.10 -21.08 3.03
CA SER A 26 -1.18 -21.39 2.08
C SER A 26 -2.32 -20.37 2.14
N PHE A 27 -2.56 -19.77 3.29
CA PHE A 27 -3.56 -18.70 3.44
C PHE A 27 -3.21 -17.46 2.61
N TRP A 28 -1.92 -17.12 2.51
CA TRP A 28 -1.45 -15.93 1.79
C TRP A 28 -0.98 -16.22 0.36
N GLU A 29 -0.79 -17.48 -0.03
CA GLU A 29 -0.22 -17.88 -1.31
C GLU A 29 -0.94 -17.24 -2.50
N THR A 30 -2.27 -17.31 -2.52
CA THR A 30 -3.07 -16.72 -3.60
C THR A 30 -2.91 -15.21 -3.69
N SER A 31 -2.87 -14.51 -2.54
CA SER A 31 -2.70 -13.06 -2.49
C SER A 31 -1.31 -12.64 -2.99
N VAL A 32 -0.28 -13.37 -2.59
CA VAL A 32 1.10 -13.12 -3.03
C VAL A 32 1.24 -13.37 -4.53
N ALA A 33 0.70 -14.49 -5.03
CA ALA A 33 0.73 -14.82 -6.45
C ALA A 33 -0.03 -13.77 -7.28
N PHE A 34 -1.18 -13.30 -6.81
CA PHE A 34 -1.92 -12.22 -7.46
C PHE A 34 -1.08 -10.93 -7.50
N ALA A 35 -0.54 -10.50 -6.35
CA ALA A 35 0.27 -9.29 -6.27
C ALA A 35 1.51 -9.34 -7.18
N GLN A 36 2.14 -10.51 -7.32
CA GLN A 36 3.26 -10.72 -8.23
C GLN A 36 2.90 -10.51 -9.71
N ASN A 37 1.64 -10.59 -10.10
CA ASN A 37 1.17 -10.38 -11.45
C ASN A 37 0.39 -9.07 -11.64
N ALA A 38 0.13 -8.35 -10.56
CA ALA A 38 -0.61 -7.10 -10.60
C ALA A 38 0.17 -6.02 -11.39
N HIS A 39 -0.53 -5.21 -12.15
CA HIS A 39 0.05 -4.16 -13.00
C HIS A 39 -0.83 -2.90 -12.97
N VAL A 40 -0.27 -1.79 -13.45
CA VAL A 40 -1.01 -0.55 -13.63
C VAL A 40 -1.91 -0.67 -14.86
N GLU A 41 -3.20 -0.45 -14.68
CA GLU A 41 -4.19 -0.48 -15.74
C GLU A 41 -4.34 0.88 -16.44
N SER A 42 -4.22 1.95 -15.67
CA SER A 42 -4.26 3.30 -16.21
C SER A 42 -3.41 4.29 -15.42
N VAL A 43 -2.90 5.27 -16.13
CA VAL A 43 -2.15 6.40 -15.56
C VAL A 43 -2.78 7.68 -16.03
N VAL A 44 -3.09 8.57 -15.09
CA VAL A 44 -3.60 9.91 -15.38
C VAL A 44 -2.65 10.93 -14.78
N GLU A 45 -2.08 11.79 -15.60
CA GLU A 45 -1.33 12.93 -15.13
C GLU A 45 -2.28 14.01 -14.60
N LEU A 46 -1.96 14.55 -13.45
CA LEU A 46 -2.78 15.56 -12.79
C LEU A 46 -2.06 16.91 -12.86
N PRO A 47 -2.83 18.03 -12.90
CA PRO A 47 -2.22 19.35 -12.84
C PRO A 47 -1.30 19.47 -11.63
N SER A 48 -0.06 19.86 -11.90
CA SER A 48 0.93 20.07 -10.83
C SER A 48 0.86 21.52 -10.36
N ALA A 49 0.80 21.69 -9.04
CA ALA A 49 0.92 23.00 -8.41
C ALA A 49 2.38 23.49 -8.32
N THR A 50 3.35 22.68 -8.74
CA THR A 50 4.79 22.98 -8.66
C THR A 50 5.54 22.35 -9.83
N GLN A 51 6.60 23.00 -10.26
CA GLN A 51 7.53 22.43 -11.26
C GLN A 51 8.52 21.40 -10.64
N ALA A 52 8.56 21.32 -9.32
CA ALA A 52 9.49 20.44 -8.61
C ALA A 52 9.02 18.98 -8.53
N ALA A 53 7.80 18.68 -8.95
CA ALA A 53 7.25 17.31 -8.92
C ALA A 53 6.16 17.13 -9.97
N THR A 54 6.04 15.89 -10.48
CA THR A 54 4.93 15.46 -11.32
C THR A 54 3.93 14.68 -10.47
N PHE A 55 2.65 14.96 -10.68
CA PHE A 55 1.55 14.31 -9.97
C PHE A 55 0.81 13.39 -10.92
N LYS A 56 0.69 12.13 -10.53
CA LYS A 56 -0.06 11.13 -11.30
C LYS A 56 -1.06 10.41 -10.39
N ARG A 57 -2.08 9.84 -11.00
CA ARG A 57 -2.95 8.86 -10.38
C ARG A 57 -2.84 7.58 -11.19
N ILE A 58 -2.58 6.48 -10.52
CA ILE A 58 -2.59 5.15 -11.11
C ILE A 58 -3.81 4.38 -10.63
N THR A 59 -4.31 3.49 -11.49
CA THR A 59 -5.43 2.60 -11.21
C THR A 59 -4.99 1.18 -11.47
N PHE A 60 -5.39 0.26 -10.60
CA PHE A 60 -5.08 -1.16 -10.66
C PHE A 60 -6.14 -1.96 -9.89
N THR A 61 -6.18 -3.27 -10.10
CA THR A 61 -7.19 -4.15 -9.50
C THR A 61 -6.62 -4.92 -8.31
N SER A 62 -7.41 -5.08 -7.25
CA SER A 62 -7.11 -5.90 -6.06
C SER A 62 -7.51 -7.36 -6.24
N THR A 63 -7.18 -8.21 -5.27
CA THR A 63 -7.45 -9.66 -5.28
C THR A 63 -8.94 -10.00 -5.41
N ASP A 64 -9.82 -9.15 -4.90
CA ASP A 64 -11.28 -9.28 -4.94
C ASP A 64 -11.94 -8.56 -6.13
N GLN A 65 -11.15 -8.18 -7.15
CA GLN A 65 -11.56 -7.43 -8.34
C GLN A 65 -11.99 -5.98 -8.05
N THR A 66 -11.78 -5.48 -6.84
CA THR A 66 -12.02 -4.07 -6.54
C THR A 66 -10.97 -3.21 -7.22
N GLN A 67 -11.43 -2.17 -7.94
CA GLN A 67 -10.54 -1.19 -8.54
C GLN A 67 -9.98 -0.26 -7.47
N LEU A 68 -8.66 -0.24 -7.33
CA LEU A 68 -7.91 0.61 -6.43
C LEU A 68 -7.29 1.79 -7.18
N ARG A 69 -7.03 2.85 -6.43
CA ARG A 69 -6.36 4.05 -6.93
C ARG A 69 -5.22 4.43 -5.99
N ALA A 70 -4.12 4.84 -6.57
CA ALA A 70 -3.03 5.42 -5.79
C ALA A 70 -2.59 6.76 -6.39
N ARG A 71 -2.22 7.68 -5.51
CA ARG A 71 -1.58 8.94 -5.88
C ARG A 71 -0.09 8.73 -5.97
N VAL A 72 0.51 9.21 -7.06
CA VAL A 72 1.95 9.13 -7.28
C VAL A 72 2.51 10.55 -7.37
N ILE A 73 3.60 10.77 -6.67
CA ILE A 73 4.40 11.98 -6.81
C ILE A 73 5.81 11.57 -7.22
N LEU A 74 6.24 12.08 -8.35
CA LEU A 74 7.60 11.88 -8.87
C LEU A 74 8.38 13.18 -8.69
N PRO A 75 9.56 13.15 -8.04
CA PRO A 75 10.46 14.29 -8.01
C PRO A 75 10.85 14.74 -9.41
N ALA A 76 11.22 16.00 -9.57
CA ALA A 76 11.74 16.51 -10.85
C ALA A 76 12.93 15.66 -11.33
N GLY A 77 12.94 15.31 -12.61
CA GLY A 77 13.97 14.47 -13.22
C GLY A 77 13.80 12.96 -13.01
N VAL A 78 12.79 12.52 -12.25
CA VAL A 78 12.41 11.11 -12.15
C VAL A 78 11.31 10.84 -13.18
N SER A 79 11.60 9.96 -14.12
CA SER A 79 10.61 9.43 -15.06
C SER A 79 10.31 7.97 -14.71
N VAL A 80 9.11 7.55 -14.98
CA VAL A 80 8.68 6.15 -14.86
C VAL A 80 8.41 5.64 -16.27
N ALA A 81 8.62 4.35 -16.49
CA ALA A 81 8.22 3.73 -17.74
C ALA A 81 6.70 3.90 -17.91
N GLU A 82 6.27 4.36 -19.09
CA GLU A 82 4.83 4.32 -19.38
C GLU A 82 4.37 2.86 -19.39
N PRO A 83 3.17 2.58 -18.85
CA PRO A 83 2.64 1.23 -18.91
C PRO A 83 2.44 0.85 -20.37
N LEU A 84 3.33 0.03 -20.89
CA LEU A 84 3.18 -0.59 -22.19
C LEU A 84 1.92 -1.46 -22.14
N ALA A 85 1.05 -1.29 -23.14
CA ALA A 85 -0.09 -2.19 -23.31
C ALA A 85 0.43 -3.63 -23.26
N ALA A 86 -0.34 -4.53 -22.61
CA ALA A 86 0.05 -5.90 -22.23
C ALA A 86 0.62 -6.80 -23.36
N SER A 87 0.73 -6.30 -24.59
CA SER A 87 1.24 -7.03 -25.74
C SER A 87 2.77 -6.91 -25.99
N GLU A 88 3.49 -6.08 -25.24
CA GLU A 88 4.92 -5.81 -25.52
C GLU A 88 5.85 -6.13 -24.34
N LEU A 89 5.53 -7.13 -23.54
CA LEU A 89 6.33 -7.58 -22.38
C LEU A 89 7.58 -8.39 -22.76
N SER A 90 8.29 -8.05 -23.83
CA SER A 90 9.42 -8.87 -24.31
C SER A 90 10.80 -8.20 -24.30
N ALA A 91 10.97 -7.03 -23.71
CA ALA A 91 12.31 -6.47 -23.57
C ALA A 91 12.54 -5.92 -22.16
N PRO A 92 13.66 -6.30 -21.48
CA PRO A 92 14.07 -5.55 -20.30
C PRO A 92 14.43 -4.14 -20.77
N ALA A 93 13.64 -3.14 -20.37
CA ALA A 93 13.99 -1.76 -20.54
C ALA A 93 15.34 -1.55 -19.85
N GLU A 94 16.38 -1.19 -20.60
CA GLU A 94 17.65 -0.75 -20.05
C GLU A 94 17.36 0.49 -19.21
N LEU A 95 17.19 0.31 -17.91
CA LEU A 95 17.06 1.39 -16.95
C LEU A 95 18.39 2.15 -16.95
N SER A 96 18.34 3.36 -17.46
CA SER A 96 19.37 4.36 -17.20
C SER A 96 19.67 4.32 -15.71
N ALA A 97 20.94 4.07 -15.35
CA ALA A 97 21.41 3.89 -13.98
C ALA A 97 21.38 5.22 -13.20
N SER A 98 20.20 5.78 -13.01
CA SER A 98 19.96 6.74 -11.95
C SER A 98 20.01 5.98 -10.64
N ALA A 99 20.83 6.43 -9.69
CA ALA A 99 20.92 5.83 -8.38
C ALA A 99 19.52 5.54 -7.86
N LYS A 100 19.19 4.25 -7.61
CA LYS A 100 17.86 3.82 -7.16
C LYS A 100 17.59 4.47 -5.82
N LEU A 101 16.88 5.58 -5.83
CA LEU A 101 16.42 6.22 -4.60
C LEU A 101 15.29 5.37 -4.01
N PRO A 102 15.25 5.23 -2.68
CA PRO A 102 14.16 4.52 -2.05
C PRO A 102 12.84 5.22 -2.33
N ALA A 103 11.82 4.47 -2.71
CA ALA A 103 10.46 4.97 -2.85
C ALA A 103 9.69 4.84 -1.53
N VAL A 104 8.74 5.74 -1.32
CA VAL A 104 7.85 5.71 -0.16
C VAL A 104 6.48 5.20 -0.59
N VAL A 105 6.05 4.06 -0.05
CA VAL A 105 4.68 3.58 -0.22
C VAL A 105 3.91 3.90 1.05
N LEU A 106 2.78 4.58 0.91
CA LEU A 106 1.93 5.00 2.02
C LEU A 106 0.57 4.34 1.94
N PHE A 107 0.14 3.81 3.05
CA PHE A 107 -1.20 3.27 3.25
C PHE A 107 -2.01 4.22 4.12
N SER A 108 -3.27 4.40 3.77
CA SER A 108 -4.18 5.23 4.54
C SER A 108 -4.67 4.48 5.77
N ASP A 109 -5.01 5.22 6.81
CA ASP A 109 -5.80 4.69 7.91
C ASP A 109 -7.16 4.21 7.41
N LEU A 110 -7.77 3.30 8.17
CA LEU A 110 -9.08 2.75 7.88
C LEU A 110 -10.12 3.85 7.65
N GLY A 111 -10.81 3.79 6.50
CA GLY A 111 -11.83 4.77 6.13
C GLY A 111 -11.34 6.19 5.86
N ARG A 112 -10.02 6.41 5.89
CA ARG A 112 -9.41 7.72 5.74
C ARG A 112 -8.49 7.76 4.53
N GLY A 113 -8.91 8.41 3.47
CA GLY A 113 -8.08 8.59 2.29
C GLY A 113 -6.93 9.58 2.46
N VAL A 114 -6.09 9.67 1.47
CA VAL A 114 -5.02 10.68 1.38
C VAL A 114 -5.66 12.06 1.36
N ARG A 115 -5.48 12.83 2.45
CA ARG A 115 -6.13 14.13 2.61
C ARG A 115 -5.63 15.19 1.65
N SER A 116 -4.34 15.24 1.42
CA SER A 116 -3.71 16.30 0.62
C SER A 116 -2.42 15.80 -0.01
N TRP A 117 -2.14 16.30 -1.22
CA TRP A 117 -0.85 16.13 -1.87
C TRP A 117 0.30 16.78 -1.08
N LEU A 118 0.01 17.84 -0.31
CA LEU A 118 1.04 18.62 0.39
C LEU A 118 1.83 17.80 1.39
N HIS A 119 1.20 16.87 2.10
CA HIS A 119 1.97 16.05 3.03
C HIS A 119 2.86 15.01 2.34
N LEU A 120 2.59 14.69 1.10
CA LEU A 120 3.39 13.76 0.31
C LEU A 120 4.60 14.45 -0.29
N LEU A 121 4.51 15.77 -0.57
CA LEU A 121 5.59 16.57 -1.14
C LEU A 121 6.86 16.57 -0.30
N ARG A 122 6.76 16.40 1.02
CA ARG A 122 7.94 16.34 1.89
C ARG A 122 8.92 15.22 1.50
N PHE A 123 8.42 14.08 1.05
CA PHE A 123 9.25 12.97 0.60
C PHE A 123 9.81 13.24 -0.80
N SER A 124 9.00 13.80 -1.68
CA SER A 124 9.44 14.21 -3.02
C SER A 124 10.52 15.29 -2.96
N ALA A 125 10.45 16.21 -2.00
CA ALA A 125 11.49 17.21 -1.75
C ALA A 125 12.84 16.60 -1.34
N LEU A 126 12.83 15.37 -0.80
CA LEU A 126 14.03 14.58 -0.49
C LEU A 126 14.48 13.71 -1.68
N GLY A 127 13.87 13.87 -2.85
CA GLY A 127 14.18 13.10 -4.05
C GLY A 127 13.52 11.72 -4.09
N MET A 128 12.64 11.37 -3.14
CA MET A 128 12.00 10.07 -3.07
C MET A 128 10.65 10.07 -3.81
N PRO A 129 10.43 9.16 -4.78
CA PRO A 129 9.11 8.90 -5.33
C PRO A 129 8.13 8.45 -4.23
N VAL A 130 6.88 8.85 -4.35
CA VAL A 130 5.82 8.50 -3.39
C VAL A 130 4.67 7.83 -4.11
N VAL A 131 4.22 6.71 -3.60
CA VAL A 131 2.96 6.05 -4.00
C VAL A 131 2.08 5.97 -2.77
N ALA A 132 0.93 6.62 -2.79
CA ALA A 132 0.00 6.66 -1.68
C ALA A 132 -1.34 6.04 -2.08
N LEU A 133 -1.66 4.88 -1.51
CA LEU A 133 -2.93 4.20 -1.75
C LEU A 133 -4.09 5.07 -1.27
N GLU A 134 -5.06 5.35 -2.14
CA GLU A 134 -6.33 5.95 -1.74
C GLU A 134 -7.16 4.92 -0.98
N ALA A 135 -7.92 5.38 0.02
CA ALA A 135 -8.75 4.46 0.78
C ALA A 135 -9.73 3.71 -0.14
N ARG A 136 -9.83 2.41 0.07
CA ARG A 136 -10.87 1.57 -0.52
C ARG A 136 -12.24 2.17 -0.16
N PRO A 137 -13.21 2.17 -1.07
CA PRO A 137 -14.59 2.45 -0.71
C PRO A 137 -15.03 1.49 0.40
N CYS A 138 -15.32 2.02 1.57
CA CYS A 138 -15.80 1.24 2.71
C CYS A 138 -17.27 1.52 2.95
N GLU A 139 -17.99 0.48 3.41
CA GLU A 139 -19.35 0.63 3.89
C GLU A 139 -19.38 1.29 5.28
N ALA A 140 -20.50 1.86 5.67
CA ALA A 140 -20.73 2.17 7.07
C ALA A 140 -20.73 0.84 7.86
N PRO A 141 -20.12 0.73 9.04
CA PRO A 141 -19.62 1.78 9.93
C PRO A 141 -18.15 2.19 9.70
N LEU A 142 -17.40 1.49 8.85
CA LEU A 142 -15.96 1.74 8.67
C LEU A 142 -15.62 3.15 8.18
N LYS A 143 -16.53 3.80 7.45
CA LYS A 143 -16.36 5.21 7.03
C LYS A 143 -16.18 6.17 8.20
N ASP A 144 -16.74 5.85 9.35
CA ASP A 144 -16.69 6.69 10.54
C ASP A 144 -15.69 6.22 11.59
N ALA A 145 -15.01 5.09 11.36
CA ALA A 145 -14.03 4.53 12.30
C ALA A 145 -12.95 5.55 12.69
N TRP A 146 -12.49 6.37 11.74
CA TRP A 146 -11.49 7.39 11.98
C TRP A 146 -11.99 8.57 12.83
N ARG A 147 -13.30 8.72 13.01
CA ARG A 147 -13.91 9.76 13.86
C ARG A 147 -13.96 9.36 15.33
N GLY A 148 -13.51 8.16 15.66
CA GLY A 148 -13.62 7.62 17.00
C GLY A 148 -15.06 7.25 17.38
N ALA A 149 -15.94 7.12 16.38
CA ALA A 149 -17.34 6.77 16.58
C ALA A 149 -17.55 5.29 16.96
N LEU A 150 -16.52 4.44 16.71
CA LEU A 150 -16.60 3.01 17.01
C LEU A 150 -15.77 2.67 18.26
N THR A 151 -16.31 1.81 19.09
CA THR A 151 -15.55 1.14 20.13
C THR A 151 -14.57 0.13 19.51
N ALA A 152 -13.56 -0.28 20.27
CA ALA A 152 -12.61 -1.30 19.83
C ALA A 152 -13.29 -2.62 19.43
N GLU A 153 -14.36 -2.99 20.11
CA GLU A 153 -15.13 -4.21 19.85
C GLU A 153 -15.95 -4.10 18.54
N GLU A 154 -16.59 -2.96 18.30
CA GLU A 154 -17.33 -2.69 17.06
C GLU A 154 -16.37 -2.65 15.87
N LEU A 155 -15.20 -2.04 16.04
CA LEU A 155 -14.16 -2.02 15.02
C LEU A 155 -13.64 -3.44 14.72
N ALA A 156 -13.39 -4.24 15.75
CA ALA A 156 -12.94 -5.62 15.55
C ALA A 156 -14.00 -6.45 14.79
N ARG A 157 -15.28 -6.33 15.13
CA ARG A 157 -16.36 -7.03 14.43
C ARG A 157 -16.51 -6.57 12.97
N ALA A 158 -16.26 -5.27 12.69
CA ALA A 158 -16.33 -4.75 11.33
C ALA A 158 -15.13 -5.17 10.47
N LEU A 159 -13.99 -5.48 11.08
CA LEU A 159 -12.75 -5.84 10.38
C LEU A 159 -12.57 -7.34 10.20
N ILE A 160 -13.02 -8.12 11.16
CA ILE A 160 -12.74 -9.55 11.23
C ILE A 160 -14.05 -10.33 11.08
N ASN A 161 -14.06 -11.21 10.09
CA ASN A 161 -15.09 -12.24 10.01
C ASN A 161 -14.58 -13.48 10.78
N PRO A 162 -15.15 -13.82 11.97
CA PRO A 162 -14.65 -14.93 12.76
C PRO A 162 -14.92 -16.30 12.12
N ASP A 163 -15.93 -16.38 11.25
CA ASP A 163 -16.32 -17.63 10.59
C ASP A 163 -15.53 -17.88 9.31
N ASP A 164 -15.04 -16.81 8.68
CA ASP A 164 -14.24 -16.88 7.46
C ASP A 164 -13.20 -15.74 7.42
N ALA A 165 -11.99 -16.04 7.86
CA ALA A 165 -10.89 -15.09 7.85
C ALA A 165 -10.54 -14.59 6.44
N ALA A 166 -10.79 -15.40 5.40
CA ALA A 166 -10.46 -15.04 4.02
C ALA A 166 -11.39 -13.93 3.48
N SER A 167 -12.62 -13.84 3.96
CA SER A 167 -13.58 -12.80 3.58
C SER A 167 -13.55 -11.56 4.49
N SER A 168 -12.64 -11.52 5.46
CA SER A 168 -12.56 -10.40 6.39
C SER A 168 -12.04 -9.12 5.71
N THR A 169 -12.60 -7.97 6.11
CA THR A 169 -12.14 -6.65 5.63
C THR A 169 -10.66 -6.42 5.92
N LEU A 170 -10.17 -6.90 7.07
CA LEU A 170 -8.74 -6.82 7.41
C LEU A 170 -7.87 -7.56 6.38
N LYS A 171 -8.30 -8.76 5.96
CA LYS A 171 -7.61 -9.51 4.91
C LYS A 171 -7.57 -8.71 3.60
N GLN A 172 -8.68 -8.12 3.19
CA GLN A 172 -8.77 -7.28 1.99
C GLN A 172 -7.84 -6.08 2.05
N LEU A 173 -7.75 -5.40 3.20
CA LEU A 173 -6.82 -4.27 3.38
C LEU A 173 -5.35 -4.69 3.28
N ILE A 174 -5.01 -5.87 3.78
CA ILE A 174 -3.65 -6.43 3.65
C ILE A 174 -3.38 -6.80 2.20
N ASP A 175 -4.34 -7.40 1.50
CA ASP A 175 -4.22 -7.70 0.07
C ASP A 175 -3.99 -6.43 -0.75
N ASP A 176 -4.76 -5.36 -0.47
CA ASP A 176 -4.58 -4.06 -1.13
C ASP A 176 -3.16 -3.50 -0.90
N ALA A 177 -2.63 -3.67 0.31
CA ALA A 177 -1.28 -3.23 0.62
C ALA A 177 -0.21 -4.06 -0.13
N LEU A 178 -0.38 -5.37 -0.23
CA LEU A 178 0.50 -6.26 -0.99
C LEU A 178 0.49 -5.90 -2.49
N VAL A 179 -0.70 -5.77 -3.08
CA VAL A 179 -0.88 -5.42 -4.49
C VAL A 179 -0.29 -4.03 -4.76
N THR A 180 -0.59 -3.04 -3.92
CA THR A 180 -0.06 -1.67 -4.07
C THR A 180 1.47 -1.65 -4.02
N THR A 181 2.08 -2.42 -3.13
CA THR A 181 3.54 -2.49 -3.00
C THR A 181 4.17 -3.10 -4.25
N ALA A 182 3.60 -4.18 -4.77
CA ALA A 182 4.08 -4.83 -5.98
C ALA A 182 3.92 -3.94 -7.22
N VAL A 183 2.77 -3.28 -7.35
CA VAL A 183 2.49 -2.32 -8.43
C VAL A 183 3.44 -1.12 -8.34
N ALA A 184 3.65 -0.55 -7.15
CA ALA A 184 4.57 0.56 -6.93
C ALA A 184 6.02 0.20 -7.32
N SER A 185 6.47 -0.99 -6.92
CA SER A 185 7.82 -1.48 -7.26
C SER A 185 8.03 -1.59 -8.76
N ARG A 186 7.05 -2.10 -9.51
CA ARG A 186 7.14 -2.22 -10.97
C ARG A 186 7.00 -0.88 -11.70
N PHE A 187 6.11 -0.04 -11.20
CA PHE A 187 5.85 1.27 -11.81
C PHE A 187 7.04 2.23 -11.67
N LEU A 188 7.79 2.10 -10.59
CA LEU A 188 8.94 2.96 -10.29
C LEU A 188 10.29 2.37 -10.77
N GLY A 189 10.35 1.09 -11.14
CA GLY A 189 11.55 0.37 -11.59
C GLY A 189 12.37 -0.15 -10.44
#